data_f5fb8eb5a4c9d64e41b5e9a12a5851e0
#
_entry.id   f5fb8eb5a4c9d64e41b5e9a12a5851e0
#
_cell.length_a   1.000
_cell.length_b   1.000
_cell.length_c   1.000
_cell.angle_alpha   90.00
_cell.angle_beta   90.00
_cell.angle_gamma   90.00
#
_symmetry.space_group_name_H-M   'P 1'
#
loop_
_entity.id
_entity.type
_entity.pdbx_description
1 polymer ?
#
loop_
_entity_poly.entity_id
_entity_poly.type
_entity_poly.pdbx_seq_one_letter_code
_entity_poly.pdbx_strand_id
1 'polypeptide(L)'
;PPGSFYFMPVGSPIFFRHGKGPKYPVFGKEGFSSPDQREQFLKTRFHKQGVDPKKDIFSICGFDVHIYGAIPFFSILELPCFVLPPDEEMNYLMETLIAEEEKSQLGKERLQRNLCEELVIHICRYISGKPEYEKNFDKINYLLDKRLVNIIQYIQSNLGGDLSNQTIANQAYVSKDYVRQFFKTMTNTNLQDYIENQHKKKAHYLLRTTKDNVQEIAHSIGFKDPAYFSRRFKMKFNKNANQIRKESAIAI
;
A
#
# COMPACT_ATOMS: atom_id res chain seq x y z
N PRO A 1 6.14 -15.38 22.39
CA PRO A 1 5.22 -15.32 23.54
C PRO A 1 3.85 -14.78 23.09
N PRO A 2 2.76 -15.05 23.81
CA PRO A 2 1.48 -14.41 23.57
C PRO A 2 1.62 -12.88 23.55
N GLY A 3 0.91 -12.22 22.63
CA GLY A 3 0.98 -10.75 22.44
C GLY A 3 2.20 -10.27 21.66
N SER A 4 3.09 -11.14 21.20
CA SER A 4 4.21 -10.74 20.35
C SER A 4 3.77 -10.52 18.91
N PHE A 5 4.42 -9.56 18.22
CA PHE A 5 4.21 -9.28 16.82
C PHE A 5 5.37 -9.81 15.98
N TYR A 6 5.05 -10.42 14.86
CA TYR A 6 6.01 -10.92 13.90
C TYR A 6 5.97 -10.04 12.65
N PHE A 7 7.02 -9.26 12.43
CA PHE A 7 7.18 -8.51 11.19
C PHE A 7 7.79 -9.40 10.11
N MET A 8 7.13 -9.44 8.97
CA MET A 8 7.57 -10.22 7.81
C MET A 8 7.57 -9.31 6.57
N PRO A 9 8.74 -9.07 5.95
CA PRO A 9 8.82 -8.35 4.70
C PRO A 9 8.03 -9.02 3.58
N VAL A 10 7.57 -8.23 2.61
CA VAL A 10 6.89 -8.74 1.41
C VAL A 10 7.77 -9.77 0.69
N GLY A 11 7.17 -10.91 0.33
CA GLY A 11 7.87 -12.01 -0.34
C GLY A 11 8.58 -12.99 0.59
N SER A 12 8.55 -12.78 1.89
CA SER A 12 9.05 -13.76 2.86
C SER A 12 8.17 -15.01 2.86
N PRO A 13 8.74 -16.22 2.77
CA PRO A 13 7.96 -17.45 2.87
C PRO A 13 7.44 -17.61 4.28
N ILE A 14 6.13 -17.83 4.42
CA ILE A 14 5.48 -18.05 5.71
C ILE A 14 5.19 -19.54 5.87
N PHE A 15 5.67 -20.10 6.98
CA PHE A 15 5.41 -21.49 7.35
C PHE A 15 4.77 -21.53 8.74
N PHE A 16 3.58 -22.11 8.83
CA PHE A 16 2.98 -22.41 10.12
C PHE A 16 3.25 -23.85 10.53
N ARG A 17 3.67 -24.02 11.76
CA ARG A 17 3.87 -25.32 12.38
C ARG A 17 3.16 -25.35 13.73
N HIS A 18 2.25 -26.30 13.90
CA HIS A 18 1.65 -26.59 15.19
C HIS A 18 2.32 -27.82 15.80
N GLY A 19 2.97 -27.65 16.95
CA GLY A 19 3.70 -28.73 17.64
C GLY A 19 4.82 -29.34 16.80
N LYS A 20 4.97 -30.65 16.86
CA LYS A 20 5.99 -31.44 16.12
C LYS A 20 5.52 -31.86 14.71
N GLY A 21 4.38 -31.42 14.26
CA GLY A 21 3.80 -31.77 12.96
C GLY A 21 4.62 -31.28 11.75
N PRO A 22 4.28 -31.72 10.53
CA PRO A 22 4.96 -31.30 9.33
C PRO A 22 4.81 -29.79 9.08
N LYS A 23 5.81 -29.17 8.44
CA LYS A 23 5.73 -27.78 7.99
C LYS A 23 4.83 -27.71 6.77
N TYR A 24 3.74 -26.96 6.85
CA TYR A 24 2.91 -26.67 5.70
C TYR A 24 3.29 -25.27 5.17
N PRO A 25 3.68 -25.14 3.89
CA PRO A 25 3.79 -23.83 3.28
C PRO A 25 2.39 -23.21 3.22
N VAL A 26 2.23 -22.04 3.81
CA VAL A 26 0.94 -21.37 3.79
C VAL A 26 0.79 -20.58 2.49
N PHE A 27 1.91 -20.14 1.90
CA PHE A 27 1.98 -19.48 0.60
C PHE A 27 3.34 -19.71 -0.05
N GLY A 28 3.35 -19.88 -1.39
CA GLY A 28 4.56 -19.86 -2.21
C GLY A 28 5.16 -18.46 -2.33
N LYS A 29 6.24 -18.34 -3.12
CA LYS A 29 6.95 -17.08 -3.39
C LYS A 29 6.06 -15.96 -3.95
N GLU A 30 4.88 -16.28 -4.44
CA GLU A 30 3.95 -15.37 -5.10
C GLU A 30 2.95 -14.70 -4.14
N GLY A 31 2.98 -15.07 -2.85
CA GLY A 31 2.02 -14.56 -1.88
C GLY A 31 0.56 -14.86 -2.27
N PHE A 32 -0.36 -13.98 -1.91
CA PHE A 32 -1.71 -14.04 -2.45
C PHE A 32 -1.69 -13.49 -3.88
N SER A 33 -1.89 -14.34 -4.88
CA SER A 33 -1.88 -13.94 -6.29
C SER A 33 -3.10 -13.08 -6.69
N SER A 34 -4.11 -13.00 -5.82
CA SER A 34 -5.26 -12.11 -5.99
C SER A 34 -5.87 -11.69 -4.65
N PRO A 35 -6.57 -10.52 -4.58
CA PRO A 35 -7.36 -10.12 -3.43
C PRO A 35 -8.41 -11.17 -3.02
N ASP A 36 -8.99 -11.87 -4.00
CA ASP A 36 -10.02 -12.89 -3.78
C ASP A 36 -9.45 -14.13 -3.06
N GLN A 37 -8.24 -14.55 -3.41
CA GLN A 37 -7.56 -15.65 -2.71
C GLN A 37 -7.24 -15.27 -1.26
N ARG A 38 -6.82 -14.03 -1.02
CA ARG A 38 -6.61 -13.50 0.32
C ARG A 38 -7.91 -13.50 1.12
N GLU A 39 -8.98 -12.99 0.54
CA GLU A 39 -10.30 -12.91 1.18
C GLU A 39 -10.85 -14.31 1.48
N GLN A 40 -10.73 -15.25 0.54
CA GLN A 40 -11.15 -16.63 0.71
C GLN A 40 -10.35 -17.34 1.81
N PHE A 41 -9.04 -17.10 1.88
CA PHE A 41 -8.18 -17.64 2.94
C PHE A 41 -8.59 -17.10 4.31
N LEU A 42 -8.77 -15.78 4.43
CA LEU A 42 -9.21 -15.15 5.67
C LEU A 42 -10.57 -15.68 6.10
N LYS A 43 -11.55 -15.73 5.21
CA LYS A 43 -12.89 -16.30 5.48
C LYS A 43 -12.84 -17.77 5.89
N THR A 44 -12.02 -18.58 5.26
CA THR A 44 -11.97 -20.02 5.52
C THR A 44 -11.34 -20.35 6.87
N ARG A 45 -10.37 -19.55 7.32
CA ARG A 45 -9.63 -19.79 8.57
C ARG A 45 -10.22 -19.12 9.80
N PHE A 46 -10.81 -17.94 9.65
CA PHE A 46 -11.25 -17.14 10.81
C PHE A 46 -12.75 -17.21 11.10
N HIS A 47 -13.60 -17.64 10.17
CA HIS A 47 -15.05 -17.63 10.35
C HIS A 47 -15.69 -18.98 10.69
N LYS A 48 -14.97 -20.09 10.74
CA LYS A 48 -15.61 -21.42 10.82
C LYS A 48 -15.56 -22.15 12.14
N GLN A 49 -14.94 -21.62 13.18
CA GLN A 49 -14.97 -22.32 14.48
C GLN A 49 -15.12 -21.34 15.64
N GLY A 50 -16.12 -21.58 16.49
CA GLY A 50 -16.21 -20.90 17.77
C GLY A 50 -14.85 -20.94 18.45
N VAL A 51 -14.42 -19.79 18.95
CA VAL A 51 -13.11 -19.59 19.58
C VAL A 51 -12.98 -20.60 20.72
N ASP A 52 -12.11 -21.58 20.54
CA ASP A 52 -11.67 -22.43 21.64
C ASP A 52 -10.57 -21.65 22.37
N PRO A 53 -10.81 -21.19 23.62
CA PRO A 53 -9.82 -20.41 24.36
C PRO A 53 -8.52 -21.17 24.66
N LYS A 54 -8.45 -22.47 24.34
CA LYS A 54 -7.23 -23.30 24.46
C LYS A 54 -6.43 -23.39 23.17
N LYS A 55 -6.89 -22.76 22.07
CA LYS A 55 -6.14 -22.73 20.79
C LYS A 55 -5.38 -21.43 20.67
N ASP A 56 -4.15 -21.52 20.17
CA ASP A 56 -3.35 -20.35 19.81
C ASP A 56 -4.10 -19.54 18.74
N ILE A 57 -4.45 -18.32 19.08
CA ILE A 57 -5.10 -17.37 18.15
C ILE A 57 -4.00 -16.47 17.61
N PHE A 58 -3.97 -16.31 16.30
CA PHE A 58 -3.13 -15.32 15.66
C PHE A 58 -3.91 -14.55 14.59
N SER A 59 -3.57 -13.29 14.43
CA SER A 59 -4.14 -12.41 13.41
C SER A 59 -3.04 -11.96 12.47
N ILE A 60 -3.37 -11.78 11.19
CA ILE A 60 -2.45 -11.28 10.17
C ILE A 60 -2.99 -9.96 9.65
N CYS A 61 -2.19 -8.91 9.76
CA CYS A 61 -2.44 -7.63 9.10
C CYS A 61 -1.40 -7.43 8.00
N GLY A 62 -1.87 -7.22 6.77
CA GLY A 62 -1.01 -6.85 5.65
C GLY A 62 -1.20 -5.39 5.30
N PHE A 63 -0.11 -4.62 5.24
CA PHE A 63 -0.15 -3.22 4.81
C PHE A 63 0.94 -2.92 3.80
N ASP A 64 0.61 -2.04 2.88
CA ASP A 64 1.49 -1.59 1.81
C ASP A 64 1.79 -0.10 2.01
N VAL A 65 2.97 0.18 2.58
CA VAL A 65 3.39 1.53 2.96
C VAL A 65 4.25 2.13 1.87
N HIS A 66 3.82 3.27 1.36
CA HIS A 66 4.54 4.00 0.33
C HIS A 66 4.84 5.44 0.76
N ILE A 67 6.11 5.83 0.68
CA ILE A 67 6.53 7.23 0.78
C ILE A 67 6.18 7.91 -0.55
N TYR A 68 5.56 9.10 -0.48
CA TYR A 68 5.10 9.87 -1.64
C TYR A 68 4.18 9.08 -2.59
N GLY A 69 3.60 7.96 -2.12
CA GLY A 69 2.75 7.10 -2.94
C GLY A 69 3.47 6.31 -4.05
N ALA A 70 4.81 6.29 -4.05
CA ALA A 70 5.63 5.62 -5.05
C ALA A 70 6.59 4.60 -4.47
N ILE A 71 7.19 4.91 -3.33
CA ILE A 71 8.38 4.26 -2.82
C ILE A 71 7.95 3.26 -1.76
N PRO A 72 8.09 1.94 -1.99
CA PRO A 72 7.67 0.93 -1.02
C PRO A 72 8.61 0.98 0.20
N PHE A 73 8.14 1.59 1.29
CA PHE A 73 8.92 1.95 2.46
C PHE A 73 9.71 0.77 3.06
N PHE A 74 9.00 -0.29 3.42
CA PHE A 74 9.67 -1.44 4.06
C PHE A 74 10.56 -2.24 3.10
N SER A 75 10.28 -2.20 1.80
CA SER A 75 11.14 -2.87 0.81
C SER A 75 12.50 -2.18 0.66
N ILE A 76 12.54 -0.84 0.80
CA ILE A 76 13.79 -0.07 0.74
C ILE A 76 14.63 -0.29 1.99
N LEU A 77 13.99 -0.40 3.14
CA LEU A 77 14.68 -0.69 4.39
C LEU A 77 15.35 -2.07 4.38
N GLU A 78 14.91 -2.99 3.51
CA GLU A 78 15.46 -4.35 3.41
C GLU A 78 15.59 -5.03 4.79
N LEU A 79 14.58 -4.84 5.63
CA LEU A 79 14.56 -5.41 6.97
C LEU A 79 14.44 -6.93 6.91
N PRO A 80 15.13 -7.67 7.79
CA PRO A 80 14.86 -9.08 7.98
C PRO A 80 13.49 -9.30 8.65
N CYS A 81 13.06 -10.55 8.75
CA CYS A 81 11.99 -10.90 9.68
C CYS A 81 12.45 -10.68 11.12
N PHE A 82 11.63 -10.06 11.94
CA PHE A 82 11.93 -9.86 13.37
C PHE A 82 10.67 -9.96 14.23
N VAL A 83 10.89 -10.07 15.53
CA VAL A 83 9.82 -10.15 16.53
C VAL A 83 9.84 -8.90 17.38
N LEU A 84 8.68 -8.24 17.46
CA LEU A 84 8.46 -7.21 18.45
C LEU A 84 7.92 -7.86 19.72
N PRO A 85 8.38 -7.43 20.90
CA PRO A 85 7.84 -7.91 22.17
C PRO A 85 6.36 -7.55 22.30
N PRO A 86 5.64 -8.15 23.25
CA PRO A 86 4.29 -7.73 23.58
C PRO A 86 4.25 -6.23 23.89
N ASP A 87 3.26 -5.54 23.28
CA ASP A 87 3.05 -4.11 23.41
C ASP A 87 1.53 -3.86 23.51
N GLU A 88 1.11 -3.22 24.59
CA GLU A 88 -0.33 -3.03 24.88
C GLU A 88 -0.99 -2.10 23.86
N GLU A 89 -0.28 -1.06 23.40
CA GLU A 89 -0.82 -0.13 22.40
C GLU A 89 -0.99 -0.81 21.05
N MET A 90 0.01 -1.56 20.60
CA MET A 90 -0.09 -2.33 19.35
C MET A 90 -1.16 -3.42 19.43
N ASN A 91 -1.32 -4.09 20.57
CA ASN A 91 -2.39 -5.06 20.76
C ASN A 91 -3.76 -4.40 20.66
N TYR A 92 -3.97 -3.26 21.31
CA TYR A 92 -5.21 -2.49 21.22
C TYR A 92 -5.53 -2.06 19.78
N LEU A 93 -4.52 -1.58 19.03
CA LEU A 93 -4.68 -1.19 17.63
C LEU A 93 -5.11 -2.38 16.76
N MET A 94 -4.49 -3.54 16.95
CA MET A 94 -4.83 -4.76 16.22
C MET A 94 -6.24 -5.27 16.54
N GLU A 95 -6.62 -5.30 17.80
CA GLU A 95 -7.97 -5.68 18.22
C GLU A 95 -9.02 -4.73 17.64
N THR A 96 -8.73 -3.43 17.65
CA THR A 96 -9.62 -2.40 17.08
C THR A 96 -9.74 -2.57 15.56
N LEU A 97 -8.65 -2.85 14.85
CA LEU A 97 -8.65 -3.13 13.41
C LEU A 97 -9.53 -4.35 13.07
N ILE A 98 -9.39 -5.43 13.86
CA ILE A 98 -10.17 -6.66 13.67
C ILE A 98 -11.66 -6.38 13.92
N ALA A 99 -11.98 -5.70 15.01
CA ALA A 99 -13.35 -5.35 15.35
C ALA A 99 -13.99 -4.41 14.30
N GLU A 100 -13.19 -3.51 13.69
CA GLU A 100 -13.68 -2.61 12.66
C GLU A 100 -13.90 -3.32 11.32
N GLU A 101 -13.17 -4.42 11.04
CA GLU A 101 -13.36 -5.19 9.81
C GLU A 101 -14.76 -5.80 9.72
N GLU A 102 -15.34 -6.16 10.84
CA GLU A 102 -16.70 -6.74 10.93
C GLU A 102 -17.81 -5.69 10.81
N LYS A 103 -17.50 -4.40 10.97
CA LYS A 103 -18.48 -3.31 10.92
C LYS A 103 -18.70 -2.79 9.50
N SER A 104 -19.95 -2.41 9.19
CA SER A 104 -20.31 -1.71 7.97
C SER A 104 -20.74 -0.28 8.29
N GLN A 105 -19.88 0.48 8.97
CA GLN A 105 -20.18 1.84 9.44
C GLN A 105 -19.50 2.90 8.58
N LEU A 106 -20.08 4.10 8.60
CA LEU A 106 -19.49 5.27 7.96
C LEU A 106 -18.09 5.54 8.55
N GLY A 107 -17.11 5.79 7.68
CA GLY A 107 -15.74 6.09 8.09
C GLY A 107 -14.84 4.87 8.35
N LYS A 108 -15.33 3.63 8.20
CA LYS A 108 -14.55 2.39 8.37
C LYS A 108 -13.17 2.45 7.68
N GLU A 109 -13.15 2.70 6.36
CA GLU A 109 -11.89 2.74 5.60
C GLU A 109 -10.91 3.80 6.13
N ARG A 110 -11.44 4.93 6.61
CA ARG A 110 -10.60 6.01 7.17
C ARG A 110 -10.03 5.63 8.52
N LEU A 111 -10.86 5.03 9.38
CA LEU A 111 -10.42 4.57 10.69
C LEU A 111 -9.38 3.46 10.56
N GLN A 112 -9.63 2.46 9.72
CA GLN A 112 -8.67 1.39 9.46
C GLN A 112 -7.34 1.92 8.96
N ARG A 113 -7.35 2.91 8.06
CA ARG A 113 -6.12 3.55 7.58
C ARG A 113 -5.35 4.22 8.72
N ASN A 114 -6.02 4.99 9.57
CA ASN A 114 -5.39 5.68 10.69
C ASN A 114 -4.74 4.68 11.66
N LEU A 115 -5.46 3.59 12.00
CA LEU A 115 -4.93 2.53 12.87
C LEU A 115 -3.72 1.83 12.25
N CYS A 116 -3.74 1.58 10.93
CA CYS A 116 -2.59 1.02 10.22
C CYS A 116 -1.40 2.00 10.20
N GLU A 117 -1.64 3.30 9.99
CA GLU A 117 -0.59 4.33 10.04
C GLU A 117 0.06 4.37 11.43
N GLU A 118 -0.72 4.25 12.49
CA GLU A 118 -0.24 4.21 13.86
C GLU A 118 0.59 2.95 14.15
N LEU A 119 0.13 1.77 13.73
CA LEU A 119 0.92 0.52 13.80
C LEU A 119 2.28 0.65 13.10
N VAL A 120 2.31 1.27 11.91
CA VAL A 120 3.56 1.53 11.18
C VAL A 120 4.50 2.42 11.99
N ILE A 121 3.98 3.45 12.66
CA ILE A 121 4.77 4.33 13.53
C ILE A 121 5.39 3.54 14.69
N HIS A 122 4.62 2.66 15.36
CA HIS A 122 5.15 1.80 16.43
C HIS A 122 6.27 0.89 15.94
N ILE A 123 6.08 0.25 14.77
CA ILE A 123 7.12 -0.57 14.13
C ILE A 123 8.37 0.29 13.86
N CYS A 124 8.21 1.48 13.27
CA CYS A 124 9.32 2.37 12.97
C CYS A 124 10.07 2.82 14.22
N ARG A 125 9.36 3.15 15.29
CA ARG A 125 9.97 3.52 16.60
C ARG A 125 10.77 2.37 17.18
N TYR A 126 10.21 1.16 17.13
CA TYR A 126 10.91 -0.04 17.60
C TYR A 126 12.22 -0.28 16.85
N ILE A 127 12.18 -0.28 15.51
CA ILE A 127 13.37 -0.54 14.70
C ILE A 127 14.40 0.60 14.77
N SER A 128 13.96 1.87 14.83
CA SER A 128 14.88 3.02 14.94
C SER A 128 15.65 3.06 16.25
N GLY A 129 15.13 2.43 17.31
CA GLY A 129 15.82 2.28 18.60
C GLY A 129 16.82 1.11 18.65
N LYS A 130 17.05 0.40 17.52
CA LYS A 130 17.89 -0.79 17.45
C LYS A 130 19.15 -0.54 16.62
N PRO A 131 20.36 -0.64 17.22
CA PRO A 131 21.62 -0.42 16.51
C PRO A 131 21.81 -1.35 15.28
N GLU A 132 21.26 -2.57 15.35
CA GLU A 132 21.33 -3.53 14.27
C GLU A 132 20.63 -3.07 12.97
N TYR A 133 19.67 -2.11 13.06
CA TYR A 133 18.92 -1.57 11.91
C TYR A 133 19.39 -0.18 11.47
N GLU A 134 20.37 0.44 12.13
CA GLU A 134 20.83 1.79 11.81
C GLU A 134 21.20 1.94 10.32
N LYS A 135 21.98 1.01 9.78
CA LYS A 135 22.37 1.01 8.36
C LYS A 135 21.20 0.88 7.38
N ASN A 136 20.10 0.28 7.81
CA ASN A 136 18.90 0.18 6.97
C ASN A 136 18.23 1.54 6.82
N PHE A 137 18.30 2.39 7.87
CA PHE A 137 17.77 3.75 7.83
C PHE A 137 18.62 4.72 6.99
N ASP A 138 19.91 4.48 6.80
CA ASP A 138 20.73 5.29 5.89
C ASP A 138 20.16 5.33 4.47
N LYS A 139 19.49 4.25 4.05
CA LYS A 139 18.81 4.19 2.76
C LYS A 139 17.69 5.20 2.63
N ILE A 140 17.04 5.60 3.72
CA ILE A 140 15.99 6.62 3.71
C ILE A 140 16.56 8.00 3.37
N ASN A 141 17.81 8.29 3.73
CA ASN A 141 18.45 9.56 3.42
C ASN A 141 18.50 9.83 1.91
N TYR A 142 18.63 8.79 1.09
CA TYR A 142 18.55 8.91 -0.37
C TYR A 142 17.16 9.33 -0.86
N LEU A 143 16.10 9.00 -0.12
CA LEU A 143 14.72 9.38 -0.45
C LEU A 143 14.41 10.86 -0.18
N LEU A 144 15.29 11.52 0.57
CA LEU A 144 15.26 12.97 0.82
C LEU A 144 15.98 13.77 -0.27
N ASP A 145 16.47 13.13 -1.35
CA ASP A 145 17.04 13.84 -2.48
C ASP A 145 16.03 14.85 -3.04
N LYS A 146 16.38 16.12 -2.95
CA LYS A 146 15.52 17.23 -3.39
C LYS A 146 15.05 17.08 -4.83
N ARG A 147 15.87 16.49 -5.70
CA ARG A 147 15.52 16.25 -7.09
C ARG A 147 14.36 15.26 -7.21
N LEU A 148 14.39 14.17 -6.44
CA LEU A 148 13.30 13.20 -6.39
C LEU A 148 12.03 13.84 -5.84
N VAL A 149 12.12 14.58 -4.75
CA VAL A 149 10.99 15.29 -4.14
C VAL A 149 10.37 16.26 -5.14
N ASN A 150 11.18 17.05 -5.84
CA ASN A 150 10.71 17.99 -6.86
C ASN A 150 9.97 17.28 -8.01
N ILE A 151 10.51 16.17 -8.52
CA ILE A 151 9.84 15.36 -9.55
C ILE A 151 8.47 14.90 -9.06
N ILE A 152 8.41 14.32 -7.87
CA ILE A 152 7.18 13.76 -7.32
C ILE A 152 6.13 14.86 -7.08
N GLN A 153 6.52 15.97 -6.45
CA GLN A 153 5.64 17.11 -6.21
C GLN A 153 5.12 17.70 -7.52
N TYR A 154 6.00 17.86 -8.52
CA TYR A 154 5.60 18.36 -9.82
C TYR A 154 4.54 17.46 -10.47
N ILE A 155 4.77 16.14 -10.50
CA ILE A 155 3.83 15.18 -11.09
C ILE A 155 2.48 15.25 -10.37
N GLN A 156 2.49 15.24 -9.02
CA GLN A 156 1.27 15.25 -8.22
C GLN A 156 0.44 16.52 -8.41
N SER A 157 1.11 17.67 -8.59
CA SER A 157 0.46 18.97 -8.79
C SER A 157 0.00 19.19 -10.24
N ASN A 158 0.54 18.47 -11.22
CA ASN A 158 0.34 18.71 -12.64
C ASN A 158 -0.21 17.50 -13.40
N LEU A 159 -1.03 16.65 -12.77
CA LEU A 159 -1.54 15.43 -13.40
C LEU A 159 -2.36 15.68 -14.68
N GLY A 160 -2.98 16.86 -14.83
CA GLY A 160 -3.68 17.26 -16.04
C GLY A 160 -2.80 18.01 -17.07
N GLY A 161 -1.55 18.29 -16.72
CA GLY A 161 -0.64 19.12 -17.50
C GLY A 161 0.42 18.36 -18.29
N ASP A 162 1.53 19.06 -18.60
CA ASP A 162 2.66 18.47 -19.32
C ASP A 162 3.55 17.65 -18.38
N LEU A 163 3.46 16.33 -18.51
CA LEU A 163 4.31 15.37 -17.82
C LEU A 163 5.34 14.72 -18.76
N SER A 164 5.79 15.47 -19.78
CA SER A 164 6.88 15.01 -20.64
C SER A 164 8.19 14.81 -19.86
N ASN A 165 9.04 13.90 -20.32
CA ASN A 165 10.33 13.67 -19.68
C ASN A 165 11.19 14.93 -19.63
N GLN A 166 11.06 15.83 -20.63
CA GLN A 166 11.80 17.08 -20.66
C GLN A 166 11.34 18.01 -19.53
N THR A 167 10.05 18.17 -19.38
CA THR A 167 9.47 19.05 -18.35
C THR A 167 9.78 18.54 -16.95
N ILE A 168 9.62 17.22 -16.73
CA ILE A 168 9.96 16.59 -15.43
C ILE A 168 11.46 16.71 -15.13
N ALA A 169 12.32 16.50 -16.13
CA ALA A 169 13.78 16.61 -15.97
C ALA A 169 14.20 18.03 -15.54
N ASN A 170 13.56 19.05 -16.09
CA ASN A 170 13.81 20.44 -15.72
C ASN A 170 13.52 20.71 -14.23
N GLN A 171 12.51 20.05 -13.63
CA GLN A 171 12.19 20.20 -12.19
C GLN A 171 13.28 19.65 -11.28
N ALA A 172 14.05 18.70 -11.77
CA ALA A 172 15.13 18.05 -11.01
C ALA A 172 16.52 18.53 -11.42
N TYR A 173 16.61 19.47 -12.37
CA TYR A 173 17.89 19.92 -12.93
C TYR A 173 18.76 18.76 -13.46
N VAL A 174 18.13 17.78 -14.11
CA VAL A 174 18.78 16.64 -14.74
C VAL A 174 18.51 16.62 -16.24
N SER A 175 19.26 15.83 -17.01
CA SER A 175 18.98 15.68 -18.44
C SER A 175 17.72 14.85 -18.69
N LYS A 176 17.06 15.11 -19.83
CA LYS A 176 15.87 14.35 -20.28
C LYS A 176 16.12 12.85 -20.36
N ASP A 177 17.31 12.44 -20.78
CA ASP A 177 17.65 11.02 -20.92
C ASP A 177 17.93 10.36 -19.58
N TYR A 178 18.41 11.13 -18.61
CA TYR A 178 18.75 10.63 -17.28
C TYR A 178 17.55 10.54 -16.33
N VAL A 179 16.53 11.39 -16.48
CA VAL A 179 15.43 11.48 -15.50
C VAL A 179 14.71 10.15 -15.24
N ARG A 180 14.50 9.33 -16.27
CA ARG A 180 13.83 8.03 -16.12
C ARG A 180 14.69 7.03 -15.35
N GLN A 181 15.99 6.98 -15.66
CA GLN A 181 16.94 6.13 -14.95
C GLN A 181 17.08 6.58 -13.51
N PHE A 182 17.24 7.89 -13.28
CA PHE A 182 17.32 8.48 -11.95
C PHE A 182 16.08 8.09 -11.10
N PHE A 183 14.88 8.34 -11.62
CA PHE A 183 13.64 8.01 -10.90
C PHE A 183 13.55 6.51 -10.58
N LYS A 184 13.85 5.65 -11.55
CA LYS A 184 13.84 4.20 -11.37
C LYS A 184 14.88 3.73 -10.33
N THR A 185 16.08 4.29 -10.36
CA THR A 185 17.13 3.97 -9.38
C THR A 185 16.70 4.37 -7.96
N MET A 186 16.08 5.55 -7.82
CA MET A 186 15.69 6.08 -6.52
C MET A 186 14.43 5.41 -5.94
N THR A 187 13.49 4.96 -6.79
CA THR A 187 12.17 4.50 -6.35
C THR A 187 11.91 3.02 -6.64
N ASN A 188 12.80 2.36 -7.35
CA ASN A 188 12.61 1.03 -7.94
C ASN A 188 11.33 0.92 -8.82
N THR A 189 10.76 2.05 -9.21
CA THR A 189 9.52 2.15 -10.00
C THR A 189 9.81 2.92 -11.29
N ASN A 190 9.22 2.49 -12.41
CA ASN A 190 9.33 3.21 -13.66
C ASN A 190 8.58 4.55 -13.57
N LEU A 191 9.18 5.64 -14.07
CA LEU A 191 8.57 6.98 -14.04
C LEU A 191 7.18 7.00 -14.71
N GLN A 192 7.03 6.34 -15.85
CA GLN A 192 5.77 6.28 -16.58
C GLN A 192 4.70 5.50 -15.79
N ASP A 193 5.08 4.38 -15.17
CA ASP A 193 4.17 3.59 -14.33
C ASP A 193 3.73 4.37 -13.11
N TYR A 194 4.63 5.16 -12.52
CA TYR A 194 4.29 6.05 -11.43
C TYR A 194 3.23 7.08 -11.84
N ILE A 195 3.47 7.81 -12.95
CA ILE A 195 2.52 8.80 -13.47
C ILE A 195 1.16 8.15 -13.73
N GLU A 196 1.14 7.00 -14.38
CA GLU A 196 -0.11 6.27 -14.65
C GLU A 196 -0.85 5.87 -13.36
N ASN A 197 -0.13 5.43 -12.34
CA ASN A 197 -0.71 5.11 -11.05
C ASN A 197 -1.28 6.36 -10.33
N GLN A 198 -0.61 7.52 -10.43
CA GLN A 198 -1.13 8.78 -9.88
C GLN A 198 -2.42 9.21 -10.60
N HIS A 199 -2.47 9.12 -11.92
CA HIS A 199 -3.70 9.36 -12.69
C HIS A 199 -4.85 8.47 -12.21
N LYS A 200 -4.60 7.16 -12.05
CA LYS A 200 -5.62 6.20 -11.58
C LYS A 200 -6.11 6.52 -10.17
N LYS A 201 -5.20 6.86 -9.24
CA LYS A 201 -5.56 7.26 -7.87
C LYS A 201 -6.43 8.53 -7.88
N LYS A 202 -6.04 9.55 -8.65
CA LYS A 202 -6.80 10.79 -8.76
C LYS A 202 -8.18 10.57 -9.38
N ALA A 203 -8.26 9.74 -10.43
CA ALA A 203 -9.53 9.38 -11.05
C ALA A 203 -10.46 8.67 -10.06
N HIS A 204 -9.94 7.69 -9.34
CA HIS A 204 -10.72 6.97 -8.33
C HIS A 204 -11.25 7.93 -7.25
N TYR A 205 -10.42 8.85 -6.78
CA TYR A 205 -10.84 9.88 -5.83
C TYR A 205 -11.96 10.77 -6.40
N LEU A 206 -11.79 11.32 -7.62
CA LEU A 206 -12.79 12.19 -8.25
C LEU A 206 -14.11 11.47 -8.50
N LEU A 207 -14.08 10.21 -8.92
CA LEU A 207 -15.29 9.39 -9.10
C LEU A 207 -16.11 9.24 -7.81
N ARG A 208 -15.45 9.23 -6.65
CA ARG A 208 -16.10 9.08 -5.35
C ARG A 208 -16.56 10.40 -4.73
N THR A 209 -15.90 11.50 -5.07
CA THR A 209 -16.07 12.79 -4.38
C THR A 209 -16.75 13.86 -5.22
N THR A 210 -16.88 13.67 -6.54
CA THR A 210 -17.53 14.64 -7.44
C THR A 210 -18.67 14.01 -8.23
N LYS A 211 -19.50 14.87 -8.82
CA LYS A 211 -20.57 14.47 -9.76
C LYS A 211 -20.12 14.52 -11.21
N ASP A 212 -18.87 14.89 -11.48
CA ASP A 212 -18.33 15.03 -12.83
C ASP A 212 -18.46 13.73 -13.61
N ASN A 213 -18.78 13.80 -14.90
CA ASN A 213 -18.87 12.60 -15.70
C ASN A 213 -17.47 11.98 -15.96
N VAL A 214 -17.44 10.72 -16.42
CA VAL A 214 -16.19 10.00 -16.63
C VAL A 214 -15.28 10.67 -17.66
N GLN A 215 -15.86 11.35 -18.65
CA GLN A 215 -15.11 12.07 -19.69
C GLN A 215 -14.45 13.32 -19.10
N GLU A 216 -15.20 14.10 -18.32
CA GLU A 216 -14.67 15.27 -17.60
C GLU A 216 -13.52 14.90 -16.67
N ILE A 217 -13.69 13.82 -15.90
CA ILE A 217 -12.63 13.29 -15.03
C ILE A 217 -11.41 12.88 -15.87
N ALA A 218 -11.59 12.12 -16.95
CA ALA A 218 -10.49 11.72 -17.82
C ALA A 218 -9.71 12.94 -18.35
N HIS A 219 -10.41 13.95 -18.82
CA HIS A 219 -9.78 15.20 -19.32
C HIS A 219 -9.06 15.98 -18.21
N SER A 220 -9.67 16.10 -17.02
CA SER A 220 -9.08 16.83 -15.89
C SER A 220 -7.75 16.24 -15.39
N ILE A 221 -7.53 14.95 -15.64
CA ILE A 221 -6.30 14.24 -15.32
C ILE A 221 -5.41 14.00 -16.55
N GLY A 222 -5.64 14.68 -17.65
CA GLY A 222 -4.74 14.71 -18.80
C GLY A 222 -4.92 13.60 -19.84
N PHE A 223 -5.98 12.79 -19.77
CA PHE A 223 -6.28 11.81 -20.83
C PHE A 223 -6.98 12.48 -22.01
N LYS A 224 -6.34 12.43 -23.18
CA LYS A 224 -6.92 12.93 -24.42
C LYS A 224 -8.06 12.04 -24.95
N ASP A 225 -7.98 10.73 -24.67
CA ASP A 225 -8.99 9.73 -25.07
C ASP A 225 -9.68 9.12 -23.85
N PRO A 226 -10.93 9.50 -23.55
CA PRO A 226 -11.72 8.94 -22.47
C PRO A 226 -12.00 7.43 -22.61
N ALA A 227 -12.05 6.90 -23.84
CA ALA A 227 -12.26 5.47 -24.06
C ALA A 227 -11.01 4.68 -23.68
N TYR A 228 -9.82 5.18 -24.01
CA TYR A 228 -8.56 4.61 -23.55
C TYR A 228 -8.46 4.65 -22.02
N PHE A 229 -8.79 5.78 -21.40
CA PHE A 229 -8.86 5.90 -19.93
C PHE A 229 -9.77 4.84 -19.33
N SER A 230 -11.00 4.67 -19.82
CA SER A 230 -11.98 3.73 -19.29
C SER A 230 -11.49 2.28 -19.36
N ARG A 231 -10.83 1.89 -20.45
CA ARG A 231 -10.22 0.56 -20.58
C ARG A 231 -9.11 0.33 -19.56
N ARG A 232 -8.17 1.26 -19.43
CA ARG A 232 -7.05 1.18 -18.48
C ARG A 232 -7.53 1.19 -17.03
N PHE A 233 -8.54 2.00 -16.74
CA PHE A 233 -9.16 2.06 -15.42
C PHE A 233 -9.79 0.72 -15.02
N LYS A 234 -10.60 0.13 -15.91
CA LYS A 234 -11.22 -1.19 -15.70
C LYS A 234 -10.17 -2.29 -15.47
N MET A 235 -9.08 -2.28 -16.24
CA MET A 235 -8.00 -3.27 -16.07
C MET A 235 -7.34 -3.18 -14.70
N LYS A 236 -7.18 -1.97 -14.13
CA LYS A 236 -6.52 -1.79 -12.82
C LYS A 236 -7.41 -2.12 -11.64
N PHE A 237 -8.68 -1.69 -11.69
CA PHE A 237 -9.60 -1.80 -10.55
C PHE A 237 -10.57 -2.97 -10.65
N ASN A 238 -10.52 -3.71 -11.75
CA ASN A 238 -11.48 -4.78 -12.09
C ASN A 238 -12.96 -4.32 -12.03
N LYS A 239 -13.17 -3.00 -12.04
CA LYS A 239 -14.46 -2.31 -11.97
C LYS A 239 -14.48 -1.16 -12.96
N ASN A 240 -15.63 -0.90 -13.56
CA ASN A 240 -15.77 0.32 -14.37
C ASN A 240 -16.05 1.55 -13.49
N ALA A 241 -15.82 2.74 -14.03
CA ALA A 241 -16.00 4.00 -13.31
C ALA A 241 -17.41 4.18 -12.72
N ASN A 242 -18.45 3.73 -13.44
CA ASN A 242 -19.83 3.83 -12.98
C ASN A 242 -20.12 2.87 -11.81
N GLN A 243 -19.47 1.70 -11.76
CA GLN A 243 -19.59 0.78 -10.63
C GLN A 243 -18.99 1.39 -9.36
N ILE A 244 -17.80 1.98 -9.46
CA ILE A 244 -17.15 2.67 -8.33
C ILE A 244 -18.04 3.81 -7.81
N ARG A 245 -18.63 4.59 -8.71
CA ARG A 245 -19.55 5.68 -8.32
C ARG A 245 -20.78 5.18 -7.59
N LYS A 246 -21.40 4.10 -8.07
CA LYS A 246 -22.57 3.49 -7.40
C LYS A 246 -22.23 2.99 -6.00
N GLU A 247 -21.11 2.33 -5.84
CA GLU A 247 -20.63 1.86 -4.52
C GLU A 247 -20.41 3.00 -3.55
N SER A 248 -19.88 4.12 -4.03
CA SER A 248 -19.66 5.33 -3.22
C SER A 248 -20.96 6.03 -2.81
N ALA A 249 -21.99 5.98 -3.67
CA ALA A 249 -23.30 6.57 -3.36
C ALA A 249 -24.09 5.75 -2.32
N ILE A 250 -23.76 4.48 -2.11
CA ILE A 250 -24.36 3.61 -1.09
C ILE A 250 -23.67 3.78 0.27
N ALA A 251 -22.47 4.35 0.29
CA ALA A 251 -21.64 4.54 1.48
C ALA A 251 -21.83 5.93 2.16
N ILE A 252 -22.76 6.76 1.66
CA ILE A 252 -23.22 8.02 2.25
C ILE A 252 -24.62 7.83 2.80
#